data_b231014391661edb0ef610a48199d097
#
_entry.id   b231014391661edb0ef610a48199d097
#
_cell.length_a   1.000
_cell.length_b   1.000
_cell.length_c   1.000
_cell.angle_alpha   90.00
_cell.angle_beta   90.00
_cell.angle_gamma   90.00
#
_symmetry.space_group_name_H-M   'P 1'
#
loop_
_entity.id
_entity.type
_entity.pdbx_description
1 polymer ?
#
loop_
_entity_poly.entity_id
_entity_poly.type
_entity_poly.pdbx_seq_one_letter_code
_entity_poly.pdbx_strand_id
1 'polypeptide(L)'
;MSTDNGQLDLFADLPEEDRKELGLDLPKPVEKKKADKVKPTTPPVEQEPDEYPIDRTVFYAGHRLAVPGRTMKKEDVRAWLEEQFPELRKDNTEMVYDEKTGALIPVIKAHKKGAKTLEVYLEEPDVVHPRYYRLRPSDGLVEEVRTTQAGAFCLPMIDVLQYGANGYYTPSRALPAVDLLDEIVARFRAEPDTEHVAYIAWLADHYEVLWPPQTADAVSVTAAGLVETETRYVWMQIHSHGRLLAFWSPQDHRDEVKTGLYGVVGSAHLTVPQATFRMSVGGRFSYIDGCKLFRGRAESVVDVL
;
A
#
# COMPACT_ATOMS: atom_id res chain seq x y z
N MET A 1 29.03 -23.62 -20.90
CA MET A 1 28.25 -22.74 -21.80
C MET A 1 27.91 -21.51 -20.99
N SER A 2 28.59 -20.42 -21.28
CA SER A 2 28.53 -19.13 -20.58
C SER A 2 27.32 -18.36 -21.11
N THR A 3 26.39 -17.97 -20.24
CA THR A 3 25.32 -17.04 -20.58
C THR A 3 25.84 -15.62 -20.40
N ASP A 4 26.18 -15.04 -21.53
CA ASP A 4 26.58 -13.65 -21.67
C ASP A 4 25.35 -12.76 -21.47
N ASN A 5 25.35 -11.94 -20.39
CA ASN A 5 24.36 -10.91 -20.17
C ASN A 5 24.68 -9.74 -21.09
N GLY A 6 24.04 -9.69 -22.24
CA GLY A 6 24.18 -8.62 -23.21
C GLY A 6 23.69 -7.27 -22.68
N GLN A 7 24.50 -6.62 -21.86
CA GLN A 7 24.40 -5.20 -21.58
C GLN A 7 25.09 -4.48 -22.74
N LEU A 8 24.30 -3.85 -23.62
CA LEU A 8 24.82 -2.98 -24.68
C LEU A 8 25.50 -1.79 -24.01
N ASP A 9 26.84 -1.78 -24.04
CA ASP A 9 27.63 -0.61 -23.69
C ASP A 9 27.52 0.40 -24.84
N LEU A 10 26.61 1.34 -24.72
CA LEU A 10 26.33 2.41 -25.69
C LEU A 10 27.52 3.32 -25.95
N PHE A 11 28.60 3.24 -25.17
CA PHE A 11 29.77 4.09 -25.20
C PHE A 11 31.05 3.32 -25.58
N ALA A 12 30.94 2.04 -25.96
CA ALA A 12 32.10 1.21 -26.29
C ALA A 12 32.91 1.73 -27.49
N ASP A 13 32.25 2.41 -28.42
CA ASP A 13 32.85 2.90 -29.67
C ASP A 13 33.33 4.36 -29.63
N LEU A 14 33.29 5.03 -28.45
CA LEU A 14 33.79 6.38 -28.31
C LEU A 14 35.35 6.40 -28.21
N PRO A 15 36.02 7.32 -28.88
CA PRO A 15 37.47 7.54 -28.73
C PRO A 15 37.83 7.84 -27.27
N GLU A 16 39.03 7.42 -26.86
CA GLU A 16 39.48 7.55 -25.46
C GLU A 16 39.55 9.02 -24.99
N GLU A 17 39.77 9.97 -25.94
CA GLU A 17 39.78 11.40 -25.67
C GLU A 17 38.39 11.94 -25.33
N ASP A 18 37.37 11.48 -26.03
CA ASP A 18 35.98 11.91 -25.80
C ASP A 18 35.42 11.32 -24.49
N ARG A 19 35.89 10.14 -24.09
CA ARG A 19 35.52 9.54 -22.77
C ARG A 19 36.05 10.37 -21.60
N LYS A 20 37.27 10.96 -21.74
CA LYS A 20 37.84 11.81 -20.70
C LYS A 20 37.13 13.15 -20.57
N GLU A 21 36.70 13.72 -21.67
CA GLU A 21 35.93 14.98 -21.68
C GLU A 21 34.53 14.83 -21.06
N LEU A 22 33.94 13.66 -21.20
CA LEU A 22 32.62 13.34 -20.66
C LEU A 22 32.66 12.82 -19.23
N GLY A 23 33.84 12.72 -18.60
CA GLY A 23 33.97 12.26 -17.22
C GLY A 23 33.64 10.76 -17.00
N LEU A 24 33.71 9.96 -18.08
CA LEU A 24 33.34 8.53 -18.07
C LEU A 24 34.49 7.58 -17.68
N ASP A 25 35.62 8.11 -17.25
CA ASP A 25 36.72 7.30 -16.70
C ASP A 25 36.35 6.78 -15.28
N LEU A 26 35.70 5.65 -15.23
CA LEU A 26 35.55 4.91 -13.99
C LEU A 26 36.90 4.34 -13.56
N PRO A 27 37.33 4.48 -12.30
CA PRO A 27 38.57 3.87 -11.81
C PRO A 27 38.52 2.36 -12.01
N LYS A 28 39.59 1.80 -12.61
CA LYS A 28 39.75 0.35 -12.83
C LYS A 28 39.44 -0.41 -11.52
N PRO A 29 38.70 -1.53 -11.58
CA PRO A 29 38.42 -2.34 -10.38
C PRO A 29 39.76 -2.74 -9.73
N VAL A 30 39.94 -2.34 -8.48
CA VAL A 30 41.04 -2.83 -7.64
C VAL A 30 40.79 -4.32 -7.39
N GLU A 31 41.71 -5.18 -7.84
CA GLU A 31 41.67 -6.62 -7.51
C GLU A 31 41.60 -6.81 -6.01
N LYS A 32 40.42 -7.20 -5.53
CA LYS A 32 40.22 -7.61 -4.12
C LYS A 32 40.94 -8.92 -3.91
N LYS A 33 42.05 -8.90 -3.15
CA LYS A 33 42.64 -10.09 -2.55
C LYS A 33 41.54 -10.88 -1.86
N LYS A 34 41.49 -12.20 -2.13
CA LYS A 34 40.58 -13.14 -1.47
C LYS A 34 40.77 -13.01 0.04
N ALA A 35 39.84 -12.38 0.71
CA ALA A 35 39.72 -12.44 2.15
C ALA A 35 39.13 -13.81 2.50
N ASP A 36 39.72 -14.47 3.49
CA ASP A 36 39.29 -15.76 4.03
C ASP A 36 37.81 -15.69 4.41
N LYS A 37 37.08 -16.74 4.02
CA LYS A 37 35.66 -16.93 4.39
C LYS A 37 35.52 -17.03 5.89
N VAL A 38 35.26 -15.92 6.55
CA VAL A 38 34.70 -15.94 7.91
C VAL A 38 33.29 -16.50 7.78
N LYS A 39 33.03 -17.65 8.36
CA LYS A 39 31.67 -18.21 8.48
C LYS A 39 30.80 -17.17 9.15
N PRO A 40 29.59 -16.88 8.65
CA PRO A 40 28.67 -16.00 9.36
C PRO A 40 28.34 -16.66 10.71
N THR A 41 28.80 -16.04 11.76
CA THR A 41 28.35 -16.35 13.13
C THR A 41 26.89 -15.96 13.20
N THR A 42 26.02 -16.93 13.35
CA THR A 42 24.59 -16.72 13.68
C THR A 42 24.55 -15.81 14.91
N PRO A 43 23.80 -14.69 14.88
CA PRO A 43 23.66 -13.88 16.10
C PRO A 43 23.11 -14.77 17.23
N PRO A 44 23.48 -14.52 18.49
CA PRO A 44 22.97 -15.27 19.63
C PRO A 44 21.43 -15.26 19.56
N VAL A 45 20.83 -16.43 19.68
CA VAL A 45 19.38 -16.55 19.85
C VAL A 45 19.06 -15.85 21.17
N GLU A 46 18.53 -14.65 21.11
CA GLU A 46 18.03 -13.95 22.29
C GLU A 46 16.97 -14.83 22.95
N GLN A 47 17.24 -15.30 24.14
CA GLN A 47 16.26 -16.11 24.88
C GLN A 47 15.12 -15.21 25.30
N GLU A 48 13.92 -15.54 24.85
CA GLU A 48 12.72 -14.82 25.25
C GLU A 48 12.52 -14.93 26.77
N PRO A 49 12.08 -13.86 27.44
CA PRO A 49 11.78 -13.87 28.87
C PRO A 49 10.64 -14.85 29.18
N ASP A 50 10.64 -15.41 30.37
CA ASP A 50 9.54 -16.30 30.81
C ASP A 50 8.24 -15.55 30.98
N GLU A 51 8.31 -14.27 31.36
CA GLU A 51 7.18 -13.35 31.42
C GLU A 51 7.62 -11.97 30.90
N TYR A 52 6.79 -11.36 30.06
CA TYR A 52 7.04 -10.03 29.54
C TYR A 52 6.66 -8.95 30.57
N PRO A 53 7.44 -7.85 30.69
CA PRO A 53 7.25 -6.86 31.75
C PRO A 53 5.95 -6.07 31.64
N ILE A 54 5.41 -5.94 30.44
CA ILE A 54 4.19 -5.18 30.13
C ILE A 54 3.21 -6.01 29.30
N ASP A 55 1.94 -5.63 29.36
CA ASP A 55 0.91 -6.24 28.52
C ASP A 55 1.22 -5.93 27.05
N ARG A 56 1.05 -6.94 26.21
CA ARG A 56 1.40 -6.84 24.80
C ARG A 56 0.17 -6.66 23.93
N THR A 57 0.31 -5.88 22.90
CA THR A 57 -0.72 -5.64 21.90
C THR A 57 -0.17 -5.94 20.52
N VAL A 58 -0.86 -6.80 19.77
CA VAL A 58 -0.56 -7.05 18.36
C VAL A 58 -1.21 -5.96 17.53
N PHE A 59 -0.44 -5.44 16.57
CA PHE A 59 -0.92 -4.53 15.54
C PHE A 59 -0.72 -5.20 14.18
N TYR A 60 -1.83 -5.58 13.53
CA TYR A 60 -1.78 -6.22 12.23
C TYR A 60 -3.05 -5.91 11.41
N ALA A 61 -2.87 -5.58 10.13
CA ALA A 61 -3.94 -5.32 9.15
C ALA A 61 -5.06 -4.37 9.67
N GLY A 62 -4.69 -3.34 10.43
CA GLY A 62 -5.63 -2.40 11.04
C GLY A 62 -6.27 -2.88 12.35
N HIS A 63 -5.98 -4.11 12.79
CA HIS A 63 -6.48 -4.65 14.04
C HIS A 63 -5.52 -4.38 15.20
N ARG A 64 -6.10 -4.10 16.36
CA ARG A 64 -5.42 -4.01 17.64
C ARG A 64 -5.91 -5.14 18.54
N LEU A 65 -5.06 -6.16 18.74
CA LEU A 65 -5.43 -7.37 19.48
C LEU A 65 -4.59 -7.47 20.75
N ALA A 66 -5.24 -7.53 21.90
CA ALA A 66 -4.54 -7.78 23.16
C ALA A 66 -4.05 -9.24 23.20
N VAL A 67 -2.77 -9.43 23.49
CA VAL A 67 -2.21 -10.78 23.63
C VAL A 67 -2.74 -11.42 24.92
N PRO A 68 -3.24 -12.67 24.86
CA PRO A 68 -3.72 -13.36 26.05
C PRO A 68 -2.57 -13.69 27.01
N GLY A 69 -2.33 -12.83 28.00
CA GLY A 69 -1.31 -13.01 29.02
C GLY A 69 0.12 -12.64 28.63
N ARG A 70 0.99 -12.53 29.65
CA ARG A 70 2.39 -12.08 29.49
C ARG A 70 3.37 -13.22 29.25
N THR A 71 2.98 -14.45 29.51
CA THR A 71 3.85 -15.64 29.40
C THR A 71 3.88 -16.24 27.99
N MET A 72 2.95 -15.85 27.12
CA MET A 72 2.84 -16.36 25.76
C MET A 72 4.08 -15.97 24.96
N LYS A 73 4.82 -16.91 24.38
CA LYS A 73 6.01 -16.62 23.56
C LYS A 73 5.60 -16.02 22.23
N LYS A 74 6.53 -15.33 21.53
CA LYS A 74 6.25 -14.70 20.24
C LYS A 74 5.68 -15.69 19.20
N GLU A 75 6.23 -16.91 19.18
CA GLU A 75 5.76 -17.94 18.25
C GLU A 75 4.35 -18.43 18.57
N ASP A 76 4.00 -18.53 19.85
CA ASP A 76 2.65 -18.92 20.27
C ASP A 76 1.62 -17.81 19.91
N VAL A 77 2.03 -16.55 20.06
CA VAL A 77 1.23 -15.41 19.62
C VAL A 77 1.04 -15.43 18.10
N ARG A 78 2.10 -15.74 17.33
CA ARG A 78 2.02 -15.91 15.88
C ARG A 78 1.04 -17.03 15.51
N ALA A 79 1.13 -18.19 16.16
CA ALA A 79 0.24 -19.31 15.90
C ALA A 79 -1.22 -18.99 16.25
N TRP A 80 -1.45 -18.27 17.34
CA TRP A 80 -2.78 -17.76 17.69
C TRP A 80 -3.33 -16.77 16.67
N LEU A 81 -2.47 -15.93 16.10
CA LEU A 81 -2.86 -15.01 15.02
C LEU A 81 -3.13 -15.74 13.71
N GLU A 82 -2.39 -16.82 13.40
CA GLU A 82 -2.57 -17.60 12.17
C GLU A 82 -3.99 -18.17 12.04
N GLU A 83 -4.68 -18.44 13.15
CA GLU A 83 -6.07 -18.89 13.15
C GLU A 83 -7.03 -17.83 12.58
N GLN A 84 -6.71 -16.54 12.74
CA GLN A 84 -7.51 -15.41 12.28
C GLN A 84 -6.96 -14.81 10.98
N PHE A 85 -5.65 -14.92 10.77
CA PHE A 85 -4.90 -14.37 9.64
C PHE A 85 -4.02 -15.45 9.02
N PRO A 86 -4.57 -16.30 8.14
CA PRO A 86 -3.85 -17.47 7.58
C PRO A 86 -2.56 -17.13 6.83
N GLU A 87 -2.35 -15.88 6.44
CA GLU A 87 -1.12 -15.39 5.82
C GLU A 87 0.07 -15.28 6.79
N LEU A 88 -0.18 -15.27 8.11
CA LEU A 88 0.85 -15.18 9.15
C LEU A 88 1.48 -16.56 9.48
N ARG A 89 1.88 -17.28 8.44
CA ARG A 89 2.48 -18.62 8.57
C ARG A 89 3.89 -18.53 9.16
N LYS A 90 4.27 -19.60 9.84
CA LYS A 90 5.58 -19.73 10.50
C LYS A 90 6.77 -19.54 9.56
N ASP A 91 6.66 -20.01 8.33
CA ASP A 91 7.72 -19.97 7.33
C ASP A 91 7.96 -18.57 6.74
N ASN A 92 6.99 -17.69 6.83
CA ASN A 92 7.04 -16.36 6.21
C ASN A 92 6.85 -15.19 7.18
N THR A 93 6.60 -15.44 8.47
CA THR A 93 6.33 -14.40 9.45
C THR A 93 7.38 -14.35 10.54
N GLU A 94 7.80 -13.14 10.89
CA GLU A 94 8.62 -12.84 12.05
C GLU A 94 7.88 -11.90 12.98
N MET A 95 7.92 -12.19 14.30
CA MET A 95 7.27 -11.34 15.30
C MET A 95 8.29 -10.36 15.88
N VAL A 96 8.12 -9.08 15.61
CA VAL A 96 8.94 -8.00 16.15
C VAL A 96 8.28 -7.45 17.42
N TYR A 97 9.04 -7.35 18.50
CA TYR A 97 8.57 -6.85 19.79
C TYR A 97 9.26 -5.54 20.15
N ASP A 98 8.48 -4.55 20.53
CA ASP A 98 8.97 -3.29 21.09
C ASP A 98 8.80 -3.30 22.62
N GLU A 99 9.92 -3.38 23.32
CA GLU A 99 9.97 -3.44 24.79
C GLU A 99 9.41 -2.17 25.48
N LYS A 100 9.46 -1.02 24.82
CA LYS A 100 9.02 0.24 25.41
C LYS A 100 7.50 0.38 25.41
N THR A 101 6.86 -0.09 24.35
CA THR A 101 5.42 0.09 24.13
C THR A 101 4.61 -1.17 24.36
N GLY A 102 5.25 -2.34 24.42
CA GLY A 102 4.60 -3.64 24.44
C GLY A 102 3.98 -4.03 23.08
N ALA A 103 4.31 -3.29 22.03
CA ALA A 103 3.80 -3.58 20.70
C ALA A 103 4.45 -4.86 20.14
N LEU A 104 3.63 -5.73 19.55
CA LEU A 104 4.06 -6.94 18.86
C LEU A 104 3.55 -6.88 17.42
N ILE A 105 4.49 -6.89 16.48
CA ILE A 105 4.21 -6.63 15.06
C ILE A 105 4.60 -7.84 14.24
N PRO A 106 3.64 -8.53 13.58
CA PRO A 106 3.94 -9.57 12.60
C PRO A 106 4.53 -8.96 11.34
N VAL A 107 5.74 -9.34 10.98
CA VAL A 107 6.42 -8.93 9.75
C VAL A 107 6.45 -10.12 8.79
N ILE A 108 5.76 -10.00 7.67
CA ILE A 108 5.77 -11.05 6.65
C ILE A 108 7.10 -10.98 5.89
N LYS A 109 7.88 -12.06 6.00
CA LYS A 109 9.13 -12.23 5.23
C LYS A 109 8.76 -12.52 3.78
N ALA A 110 9.19 -11.68 2.87
CA ALA A 110 9.09 -11.99 1.44
C ALA A 110 9.82 -13.31 1.17
N HIS A 111 9.14 -14.26 0.53
CA HIS A 111 9.75 -15.53 0.17
C HIS A 111 11.07 -15.31 -0.58
N LYS A 112 12.16 -15.89 -0.06
CA LYS A 112 13.48 -15.89 -0.69
C LYS A 112 13.47 -16.68 -2.01
N LYS A 113 12.90 -16.11 -3.06
CA LYS A 113 13.36 -16.37 -4.42
C LYS A 113 14.26 -15.19 -4.81
N GLY A 114 15.56 -15.32 -4.47
CA GLY A 114 16.55 -14.29 -4.74
C GLY A 114 16.26 -13.04 -3.90
N ALA A 115 16.95 -12.87 -2.77
CA ALA A 115 16.89 -11.62 -2.02
C ALA A 115 17.50 -10.52 -2.91
N LYS A 116 16.65 -9.84 -3.68
CA LYS A 116 17.01 -8.52 -4.22
C LYS A 116 17.17 -7.64 -2.99
N THR A 117 18.37 -7.15 -2.78
CA THR A 117 18.63 -6.07 -1.81
C THR A 117 17.60 -4.98 -2.10
N LEU A 118 16.86 -4.55 -1.07
CA LEU A 118 15.93 -3.45 -1.23
C LEU A 118 16.74 -2.22 -1.60
N GLU A 119 16.55 -1.72 -2.81
CA GLU A 119 17.24 -0.53 -3.28
C GLU A 119 16.43 0.68 -2.81
N VAL A 120 16.99 1.44 -1.87
CA VAL A 120 16.38 2.65 -1.31
C VAL A 120 17.05 3.85 -1.95
N TYR A 121 16.28 4.65 -2.65
CA TYR A 121 16.74 5.89 -3.25
C TYR A 121 16.74 7.03 -2.22
N LEU A 122 17.81 7.82 -2.19
CA LEU A 122 17.88 9.02 -1.35
C LEU A 122 17.09 10.19 -1.95
N GLU A 123 16.97 10.20 -3.27
CA GLU A 123 16.22 11.16 -4.06
C GLU A 123 15.25 10.40 -4.99
N GLU A 124 14.32 11.12 -5.62
CA GLU A 124 13.42 10.52 -6.60
C GLU A 124 14.23 10.02 -7.80
N PRO A 125 14.07 8.76 -8.23
CA PRO A 125 14.85 8.24 -9.35
C PRO A 125 14.48 8.97 -10.64
N ASP A 126 15.47 9.27 -11.46
CA ASP A 126 15.30 9.96 -12.76
C ASP A 126 14.42 9.18 -13.74
N VAL A 127 14.32 7.87 -13.56
CA VAL A 127 13.50 6.98 -14.37
C VAL A 127 12.22 6.61 -13.62
N VAL A 128 11.08 6.73 -14.30
CA VAL A 128 9.78 6.33 -13.72
C VAL A 128 9.77 4.83 -13.48
N HIS A 129 9.86 4.45 -12.21
CA HIS A 129 9.68 3.08 -11.76
C HIS A 129 8.24 2.87 -11.28
N PRO A 130 7.58 1.77 -11.64
CA PRO A 130 6.23 1.48 -11.17
C PRO A 130 6.19 1.19 -9.66
N ARG A 131 7.34 0.84 -9.07
CA ARG A 131 7.51 0.58 -7.64
C ARG A 131 8.97 0.81 -7.25
N TYR A 132 9.17 1.65 -6.23
CA TYR A 132 10.49 1.88 -5.63
C TYR A 132 10.35 2.25 -4.16
N TYR A 133 11.49 2.36 -3.48
CA TYR A 133 11.56 2.77 -2.07
C TYR A 133 12.47 3.98 -1.96
N ARG A 134 12.08 4.96 -1.16
CA ARG A 134 12.89 6.14 -0.91
C ARG A 134 12.85 6.56 0.55
N LEU A 135 13.80 7.41 0.95
CA LEU A 135 13.71 8.13 2.21
C LEU A 135 12.74 9.30 2.08
N ARG A 136 11.76 9.39 2.97
CA ARG A 136 10.83 10.50 3.00
C ARG A 136 11.53 11.74 3.54
N PRO A 137 11.54 12.88 2.79
CA PRO A 137 12.33 14.05 3.18
C PRO A 137 11.92 14.69 4.51
N SER A 138 10.65 14.52 4.92
CA SER A 138 10.10 15.15 6.12
C SER A 138 10.62 14.56 7.43
N ASP A 139 10.93 13.27 7.47
CA ASP A 139 11.25 12.54 8.70
C ASP A 139 12.27 11.42 8.54
N GLY A 140 12.79 11.20 7.33
CA GLY A 140 13.79 10.17 7.03
C GLY A 140 13.29 8.74 7.10
N LEU A 141 11.98 8.53 7.12
CA LEU A 141 11.41 7.18 7.09
C LEU A 141 11.48 6.59 5.67
N VAL A 142 11.72 5.28 5.58
CA VAL A 142 11.61 4.57 4.30
C VAL A 142 10.14 4.46 3.94
N GLU A 143 9.80 4.89 2.73
CA GLU A 143 8.45 4.73 2.16
C GLU A 143 8.48 3.95 0.85
N GLU A 144 7.45 3.15 0.63
CA GLU A 144 7.18 2.52 -0.66
C GLU A 144 6.41 3.50 -1.52
N VAL A 145 6.88 3.71 -2.74
CA VAL A 145 6.19 4.51 -3.76
C VAL A 145 5.75 3.59 -4.87
N ARG A 146 4.47 3.68 -5.23
CA ARG A 146 3.92 3.02 -6.43
C ARG A 146 3.31 4.06 -7.34
N THR A 147 3.72 4.03 -8.60
CA THR A 147 3.23 4.93 -9.63
C THR A 147 2.24 4.20 -10.54
N THR A 148 1.09 4.81 -10.76
CA THR A 148 0.05 4.36 -11.70
C THR A 148 -0.34 5.53 -12.61
N GLN A 149 -1.26 5.31 -13.55
CA GLN A 149 -1.82 6.40 -14.35
C GLN A 149 -2.56 7.45 -13.50
N ALA A 150 -3.14 7.03 -12.38
CA ALA A 150 -3.82 7.93 -11.45
C ALA A 150 -2.85 8.87 -10.71
N GLY A 151 -1.63 8.42 -10.42
CA GLY A 151 -0.64 9.19 -9.68
C GLY A 151 0.33 8.33 -8.89
N ALA A 152 1.05 8.98 -7.97
CA ALA A 152 1.98 8.33 -7.05
C ALA A 152 1.32 8.09 -5.68
N PHE A 153 1.42 6.87 -5.20
CA PHE A 153 0.92 6.39 -3.92
C PHE A 153 2.10 6.09 -3.01
N CYS A 154 2.23 6.83 -1.93
CA CYS A 154 3.37 6.77 -1.04
C CYS A 154 2.91 6.27 0.34
N LEU A 155 3.54 5.19 0.82
CA LEU A 155 3.20 4.61 2.12
C LEU A 155 4.46 4.26 2.90
N PRO A 156 4.62 4.76 4.15
CA PRO A 156 5.74 4.40 4.99
C PRO A 156 5.87 2.89 5.19
N MET A 157 7.11 2.41 5.26
CA MET A 157 7.40 0.99 5.49
C MET A 157 7.27 0.58 6.95
N ILE A 158 7.18 1.54 7.85
CA ILE A 158 6.85 1.30 9.26
C ILE A 158 5.35 1.21 9.44
N ASP A 159 4.95 0.54 10.50
CA ASP A 159 3.52 0.36 10.80
C ASP A 159 2.84 1.71 11.00
N VAL A 160 1.97 2.05 10.05
CA VAL A 160 1.19 3.29 10.01
C VAL A 160 0.37 3.50 11.29
N LEU A 161 -0.02 2.40 11.94
CA LEU A 161 -0.88 2.43 13.13
C LEU A 161 -0.16 2.94 14.38
N GLN A 162 1.15 2.76 14.47
CA GLN A 162 1.91 3.09 15.67
C GLN A 162 2.32 4.56 15.73
N TYR A 163 2.49 5.22 14.59
CA TYR A 163 3.10 6.56 14.53
C TYR A 163 2.25 7.64 13.88
N GLY A 164 1.00 7.33 13.47
CA GLY A 164 0.18 8.28 12.73
C GLY A 164 0.82 8.74 11.40
N ALA A 165 1.81 7.97 10.93
CA ALA A 165 2.52 8.23 9.70
C ALA A 165 1.63 7.85 8.52
N ASN A 166 0.71 8.73 8.17
CA ASN A 166 -0.19 8.52 7.06
C ASN A 166 0.58 8.46 5.75
N GLY A 167 0.12 7.57 4.88
CA GLY A 167 0.50 7.64 3.48
C GLY A 167 -0.06 8.90 2.82
N TYR A 168 0.41 9.19 1.64
CA TYR A 168 -0.11 10.30 0.84
C TYR A 168 -0.20 9.92 -0.64
N TYR A 169 -1.09 10.60 -1.31
CA TYR A 169 -1.34 10.46 -2.73
C TYR A 169 -1.00 11.75 -3.45
N THR A 170 -0.25 11.64 -4.54
CA THR A 170 0.05 12.75 -5.43
C THR A 170 -0.58 12.47 -6.80
N PRO A 171 -1.61 13.23 -7.21
CA PRO A 171 -2.30 12.99 -8.46
C PRO A 171 -1.39 13.30 -9.67
N SER A 172 -1.49 12.49 -10.72
CA SER A 172 -0.80 12.75 -12.00
C SER A 172 -1.46 13.86 -12.82
N ARG A 173 -2.70 14.20 -12.49
CA ARG A 173 -3.55 15.19 -13.19
C ARG A 173 -4.35 16.02 -12.20
N ALA A 174 -5.02 17.06 -12.68
CA ALA A 174 -6.00 17.79 -11.88
C ALA A 174 -7.05 16.83 -11.30
N LEU A 175 -7.42 17.03 -10.06
CA LEU A 175 -8.42 16.21 -9.37
C LEU A 175 -9.80 16.32 -10.06
N PRO A 176 -10.66 15.28 -9.99
CA PRO A 176 -12.03 15.35 -10.49
C PRO A 176 -12.86 16.40 -9.74
N ALA A 177 -13.89 16.90 -10.38
CA ALA A 177 -14.89 17.74 -9.72
C ALA A 177 -15.69 16.91 -8.71
N VAL A 178 -16.10 17.52 -7.62
CA VAL A 178 -16.90 16.88 -6.58
C VAL A 178 -18.27 16.44 -7.07
N ASP A 179 -18.79 17.06 -8.11
CA ASP A 179 -20.08 16.73 -8.73
C ASP A 179 -20.18 15.24 -9.14
N LEU A 180 -19.05 14.60 -9.45
CA LEU A 180 -19.01 13.17 -9.75
C LEU A 180 -19.28 12.30 -8.50
N LEU A 181 -18.82 12.76 -7.33
CA LEU A 181 -19.16 12.11 -6.07
C LEU A 181 -20.63 12.31 -5.74
N ASP A 182 -21.16 13.52 -5.97
CA ASP A 182 -22.57 13.84 -5.73
C ASP A 182 -23.50 12.99 -6.63
N GLU A 183 -23.12 12.74 -7.88
CA GLU A 183 -23.82 11.85 -8.80
C GLU A 183 -23.87 10.41 -8.26
N ILE A 184 -22.73 9.88 -7.79
CA ILE A 184 -22.64 8.54 -7.22
C ILE A 184 -23.53 8.43 -5.98
N VAL A 185 -23.41 9.39 -5.06
CA VAL A 185 -24.20 9.43 -3.82
C VAL A 185 -25.70 9.52 -4.11
N ALA A 186 -26.11 10.32 -5.10
CA ALA A 186 -27.51 10.42 -5.48
C ALA A 186 -28.08 9.07 -5.94
N ARG A 187 -27.31 8.29 -6.71
CA ARG A 187 -27.74 6.97 -7.14
C ARG A 187 -27.77 5.96 -6.01
N PHE A 188 -26.75 5.93 -5.14
CA PHE A 188 -26.74 5.05 -3.96
C PHE A 188 -27.94 5.34 -3.04
N ARG A 189 -28.32 6.62 -2.92
CA ARG A 189 -29.50 7.03 -2.16
C ARG A 189 -30.81 6.57 -2.78
N ALA A 190 -30.89 6.49 -4.11
CA ALA A 190 -32.07 6.01 -4.80
C ALA A 190 -32.33 4.51 -4.57
N GLU A 191 -31.29 3.74 -4.30
CA GLU A 191 -31.33 2.29 -4.12
C GLU A 191 -30.60 1.85 -2.83
N PRO A 192 -31.02 2.35 -1.65
CA PRO A 192 -30.24 2.18 -0.41
C PRO A 192 -30.31 0.76 0.20
N ASP A 193 -31.13 -0.11 -0.35
CA ASP A 193 -31.30 -1.50 0.11
C ASP A 193 -30.40 -2.49 -0.64
N THR A 194 -29.61 -1.99 -1.60
CA THR A 194 -28.68 -2.79 -2.42
C THR A 194 -27.32 -2.16 -2.44
N GLU A 195 -26.26 -2.96 -2.31
CA GLU A 195 -24.90 -2.48 -2.50
C GLU A 195 -24.63 -2.20 -3.98
N HIS A 196 -23.85 -1.18 -4.25
CA HIS A 196 -23.48 -0.80 -5.61
C HIS A 196 -22.01 -0.43 -5.68
N VAL A 197 -21.39 -0.63 -6.85
CA VAL A 197 -20.05 -0.15 -7.18
C VAL A 197 -20.14 0.86 -8.32
N ALA A 198 -19.41 1.95 -8.18
CA ALA A 198 -19.15 2.92 -9.22
C ALA A 198 -17.65 3.14 -9.38
N TYR A 199 -17.22 3.50 -10.57
CA TYR A 199 -15.87 3.94 -10.85
C TYR A 199 -15.87 5.40 -11.25
N ILE A 200 -15.02 6.22 -10.64
CA ILE A 200 -14.60 7.46 -11.24
C ILE A 200 -13.42 7.11 -12.14
N ALA A 201 -13.58 7.24 -13.43
CA ALA A 201 -12.59 6.86 -14.41
C ALA A 201 -12.10 8.07 -15.20
N TRP A 202 -10.83 8.05 -15.57
CA TRP A 202 -10.29 8.96 -16.59
C TRP A 202 -10.55 8.36 -17.97
N LEU A 203 -11.16 9.14 -18.85
CA LEU A 203 -11.45 8.77 -20.24
C LEU A 203 -10.88 9.85 -21.16
N ALA A 204 -9.76 9.51 -21.80
CA ALA A 204 -9.04 10.37 -22.76
C ALA A 204 -8.59 11.73 -22.19
N ASP A 205 -9.50 12.62 -21.82
CA ASP A 205 -9.24 14.01 -21.43
C ASP A 205 -10.07 14.52 -20.24
N HIS A 206 -10.98 13.70 -19.70
CA HIS A 206 -11.86 14.08 -18.58
C HIS A 206 -12.16 12.91 -17.64
N TYR A 207 -12.75 13.22 -16.48
CA TYR A 207 -13.27 12.22 -15.54
C TYR A 207 -14.77 12.01 -15.79
N GLU A 208 -15.19 10.75 -15.63
CA GLU A 208 -16.58 10.34 -15.77
C GLU A 208 -16.91 9.25 -14.74
N VAL A 209 -18.17 9.18 -14.32
CA VAL A 209 -18.70 8.08 -13.50
C VAL A 209 -19.09 6.93 -14.41
N LEU A 210 -18.51 5.77 -14.15
CA LEU A 210 -18.86 4.52 -14.82
C LEU A 210 -19.57 3.58 -13.87
N TRP A 211 -20.68 3.03 -14.35
CA TRP A 211 -21.46 2.01 -13.65
C TRP A 211 -21.15 0.64 -14.31
N PRO A 212 -20.24 -0.16 -13.74
CA PRO A 212 -19.92 -1.44 -14.36
C PRO A 212 -21.12 -2.39 -14.31
N PRO A 213 -21.22 -3.36 -15.24
CA PRO A 213 -22.11 -4.49 -15.06
C PRO A 213 -21.84 -5.15 -13.72
N GLN A 214 -22.86 -5.30 -12.88
CA GLN A 214 -22.71 -5.76 -11.52
C GLN A 214 -23.87 -6.66 -11.09
N THR A 215 -23.59 -7.59 -10.20
CA THR A 215 -24.59 -8.39 -9.48
C THR A 215 -24.45 -8.02 -8.01
N ALA A 216 -25.56 -7.62 -7.40
CA ALA A 216 -25.55 -7.06 -6.07
C ALA A 216 -26.75 -7.53 -5.24
N ASP A 217 -26.57 -7.56 -3.93
CA ASP A 217 -27.63 -7.75 -2.93
C ASP A 217 -27.46 -6.72 -1.80
N ALA A 218 -28.09 -6.96 -0.66
CA ALA A 218 -28.07 -6.03 0.48
C ALA A 218 -26.71 -5.94 1.22
N VAL A 219 -25.79 -6.88 0.98
CA VAL A 219 -24.55 -7.04 1.76
C VAL A 219 -23.33 -7.39 0.90
N SER A 220 -23.51 -7.47 -0.41
CA SER A 220 -22.41 -7.78 -1.33
C SER A 220 -22.67 -7.25 -2.73
N VAL A 221 -21.58 -6.90 -3.42
CA VAL A 221 -21.62 -6.53 -4.83
C VAL A 221 -20.40 -7.13 -5.54
N THR A 222 -20.66 -7.71 -6.72
CA THR A 222 -19.62 -8.15 -7.65
C THR A 222 -19.73 -7.37 -8.94
N ALA A 223 -18.71 -6.63 -9.29
CA ALA A 223 -18.68 -5.76 -10.45
C ALA A 223 -17.63 -6.21 -11.48
N ALA A 224 -17.93 -6.02 -12.76
CA ALA A 224 -16.96 -6.24 -13.82
C ALA A 224 -15.84 -5.20 -13.75
N GLY A 225 -14.59 -5.65 -13.84
CA GLY A 225 -13.43 -4.76 -13.91
C GLY A 225 -13.41 -3.95 -15.20
N LEU A 226 -12.89 -2.73 -15.13
CA LEU A 226 -12.59 -1.93 -16.32
C LEU A 226 -11.31 -2.44 -16.97
N VAL A 227 -11.31 -2.60 -18.29
CA VAL A 227 -10.06 -2.81 -19.04
C VAL A 227 -9.34 -1.47 -19.13
N GLU A 228 -8.20 -1.38 -18.47
CA GLU A 228 -7.42 -0.15 -18.38
C GLU A 228 -6.41 -0.04 -19.53
N THR A 229 -6.21 1.19 -20.00
CA THR A 229 -5.22 1.59 -21.01
C THR A 229 -4.57 2.90 -20.57
N GLU A 230 -3.57 3.41 -21.31
CA GLU A 230 -2.94 4.70 -20.99
C GLU A 230 -3.93 5.88 -20.96
N THR A 231 -4.99 5.82 -21.77
CA THR A 231 -6.01 6.87 -21.88
C THR A 231 -7.31 6.55 -21.15
N ARG A 232 -7.43 5.36 -20.58
CA ARG A 232 -8.64 4.90 -19.88
C ARG A 232 -8.23 4.08 -18.64
N TYR A 233 -8.49 4.60 -17.46
CA TYR A 233 -8.17 3.91 -16.21
C TYR A 233 -9.13 4.30 -15.08
N VAL A 234 -9.29 3.43 -14.11
CA VAL A 234 -10.01 3.72 -12.87
C VAL A 234 -9.14 4.63 -12.01
N TRP A 235 -9.64 5.84 -11.73
CA TRP A 235 -9.03 6.75 -10.78
C TRP A 235 -9.41 6.39 -9.34
N MET A 236 -10.70 6.10 -9.09
CA MET A 236 -11.21 5.66 -7.79
C MET A 236 -12.36 4.68 -7.98
N GLN A 237 -12.37 3.64 -7.15
CA GLN A 237 -13.52 2.75 -6.99
C GLN A 237 -14.29 3.17 -5.74
N ILE A 238 -15.62 3.30 -5.85
CA ILE A 238 -16.50 3.65 -4.73
C ILE A 238 -17.61 2.62 -4.67
N HIS A 239 -17.85 2.04 -3.49
CA HIS A 239 -19.00 1.15 -3.27
C HIS A 239 -19.89 1.65 -2.13
N SER A 240 -21.14 1.19 -2.12
CA SER A 240 -22.08 1.52 -1.06
C SER A 240 -22.22 0.36 -0.09
N HIS A 241 -22.41 0.67 1.18
CA HIS A 241 -22.88 -0.26 2.21
C HIS A 241 -24.39 -0.09 2.47
N GLY A 242 -25.10 0.50 1.53
CA GLY A 242 -26.54 0.69 1.64
C GLY A 242 -26.94 1.44 2.89
N ARG A 243 -27.74 0.79 3.77
CA ARG A 243 -28.17 1.38 5.05
C ARG A 243 -27.15 1.25 6.17
N LEU A 244 -26.10 0.42 6.02
CA LEU A 244 -25.04 0.29 7.02
C LEU A 244 -24.16 1.54 7.04
N LEU A 245 -23.38 1.71 8.11
CA LEU A 245 -22.41 2.80 8.23
C LEU A 245 -21.31 2.67 7.18
N ALA A 246 -20.60 3.77 6.93
CA ALA A 246 -19.38 3.74 6.13
C ALA A 246 -18.23 3.16 6.99
N PHE A 247 -17.80 1.95 6.67
CA PHE A 247 -16.67 1.26 7.32
C PHE A 247 -15.98 0.35 6.30
N TRP A 248 -14.79 -0.13 6.61
CA TRP A 248 -14.07 -1.08 5.77
C TRP A 248 -14.28 -2.50 6.30
N SER A 249 -14.95 -3.33 5.53
CA SER A 249 -15.22 -4.73 5.91
C SER A 249 -13.96 -5.60 5.70
N PRO A 250 -13.89 -6.79 6.33
CA PRO A 250 -12.84 -7.76 6.02
C PRO A 250 -12.83 -8.21 4.55
N GLN A 251 -13.97 -8.13 3.85
CA GLN A 251 -14.05 -8.42 2.41
C GLN A 251 -13.34 -7.33 1.61
N ASP A 252 -13.57 -6.05 1.91
CA ASP A 252 -12.91 -4.93 1.24
C ASP A 252 -11.39 -5.01 1.38
N HIS A 253 -10.90 -5.48 2.53
CA HIS A 253 -9.46 -5.68 2.73
C HIS A 253 -8.88 -6.79 1.85
N ARG A 254 -9.67 -7.82 1.52
CA ARG A 254 -9.23 -8.90 0.63
C ARG A 254 -9.28 -8.52 -0.84
N ASP A 255 -10.27 -7.73 -1.23
CA ASP A 255 -10.55 -7.43 -2.64
C ASP A 255 -9.77 -6.20 -3.14
N GLU A 256 -9.55 -5.21 -2.29
CA GLU A 256 -8.91 -3.94 -2.65
C GLU A 256 -7.37 -3.96 -2.55
N VAL A 257 -6.77 -5.05 -3.02
CA VAL A 257 -5.29 -5.22 -2.96
C VAL A 257 -4.55 -4.48 -4.09
N LYS A 258 -5.26 -4.07 -5.14
CA LYS A 258 -4.67 -3.28 -6.23
C LYS A 258 -4.29 -1.88 -5.69
N THR A 259 -3.14 -1.35 -6.14
CA THR A 259 -2.77 0.03 -5.81
C THR A 259 -3.75 1.00 -6.47
N GLY A 260 -4.40 1.84 -5.66
CA GLY A 260 -5.45 2.75 -6.12
C GLY A 260 -6.17 3.46 -4.98
N LEU A 261 -7.16 4.26 -5.36
CA LEU A 261 -8.08 4.96 -4.46
C LEU A 261 -9.39 4.19 -4.31
N TYR A 262 -9.90 4.15 -3.10
CA TYR A 262 -11.13 3.46 -2.75
C TYR A 262 -11.99 4.34 -1.84
N GLY A 263 -13.30 4.23 -2.01
CA GLY A 263 -14.29 4.92 -1.18
C GLY A 263 -15.43 4.00 -0.79
N VAL A 264 -15.95 4.19 0.41
CA VAL A 264 -17.17 3.54 0.91
C VAL A 264 -18.18 4.62 1.27
N VAL A 265 -19.40 4.47 0.78
CA VAL A 265 -20.53 5.30 1.18
C VAL A 265 -21.51 4.46 1.98
N GLY A 266 -21.73 4.84 3.22
CA GLY A 266 -22.69 4.19 4.11
C GLY A 266 -23.83 5.11 4.50
N SER A 267 -24.84 4.54 5.17
CA SER A 267 -26.06 5.28 5.54
C SER A 267 -26.73 5.99 4.35
N ALA A 268 -26.71 5.35 3.19
CA ALA A 268 -27.15 5.93 1.92
C ALA A 268 -28.61 6.43 1.93
N HIS A 269 -29.45 5.92 2.84
CA HIS A 269 -30.84 6.35 3.03
C HIS A 269 -31.00 7.73 3.69
N LEU A 270 -29.91 8.27 4.27
CA LEU A 270 -29.95 9.58 4.94
C LEU A 270 -29.81 10.73 3.92
N THR A 271 -30.27 11.92 4.31
CA THR A 271 -30.12 13.13 3.50
C THR A 271 -28.66 13.45 3.26
N VAL A 272 -27.80 13.22 4.23
CA VAL A 272 -26.35 13.33 4.15
C VAL A 272 -25.74 12.01 4.59
N PRO A 273 -25.41 11.10 3.67
CA PRO A 273 -24.72 9.85 3.96
C PRO A 273 -23.33 10.07 4.51
N GLN A 274 -22.76 9.01 5.08
CA GLN A 274 -21.37 8.95 5.47
C GLN A 274 -20.51 8.47 4.31
N ALA A 275 -19.26 8.96 4.24
CA ALA A 275 -18.26 8.42 3.33
C ALA A 275 -16.92 8.26 4.06
N THR A 276 -16.11 7.33 3.61
CA THR A 276 -14.71 7.18 4.03
C THR A 276 -13.85 6.82 2.84
N PHE A 277 -12.65 7.33 2.79
CA PHE A 277 -11.73 7.13 1.67
C PHE A 277 -10.40 6.59 2.14
N ARG A 278 -9.82 5.72 1.33
CA ARG A 278 -8.47 5.20 1.55
C ARG A 278 -7.72 5.01 0.25
N MET A 279 -6.41 4.94 0.35
CA MET A 279 -5.57 4.37 -0.69
C MET A 279 -5.12 2.97 -0.30
N SER A 280 -4.94 2.13 -1.30
CA SER A 280 -4.22 0.86 -1.20
C SER A 280 -2.87 0.96 -1.89
N VAL A 281 -1.82 0.46 -1.26
CA VAL A 281 -0.49 0.31 -1.83
C VAL A 281 -0.14 -1.18 -1.77
N GLY A 282 -0.68 -1.94 -2.73
CA GLY A 282 -0.50 -3.39 -2.79
C GLY A 282 -1.08 -4.14 -1.60
N GLY A 283 -2.28 -3.78 -1.16
CA GLY A 283 -2.98 -4.40 -0.04
C GLY A 283 -2.62 -3.82 1.33
N ARG A 284 -1.75 -2.79 1.39
CA ARG A 284 -1.54 -1.97 2.59
C ARG A 284 -2.32 -0.67 2.45
N PHE A 285 -3.01 -0.25 3.49
CA PHE A 285 -3.99 0.82 3.41
C PHE A 285 -3.57 2.05 4.21
N SER A 286 -3.98 3.23 3.73
CA SER A 286 -3.93 4.48 4.46
C SER A 286 -5.18 5.30 4.16
N TYR A 287 -5.80 5.86 5.20
CA TYR A 287 -6.93 6.77 5.03
C TYR A 287 -6.49 8.07 4.37
N ILE A 288 -7.39 8.64 3.59
CA ILE A 288 -7.20 9.93 2.94
C ILE A 288 -8.45 10.78 3.22
N ASP A 289 -8.22 12.02 3.63
CA ASP A 289 -9.26 13.02 3.76
C ASP A 289 -9.93 13.29 2.39
N GLY A 290 -11.23 13.05 2.30
CA GLY A 290 -12.00 13.22 1.07
C GLY A 290 -11.91 14.64 0.50
N CYS A 291 -11.73 15.66 1.34
CA CYS A 291 -11.52 17.04 0.90
C CYS A 291 -10.25 17.23 0.04
N LYS A 292 -9.29 16.29 0.11
CA LYS A 292 -8.06 16.29 -0.69
C LYS A 292 -8.17 15.51 -2.00
N LEU A 293 -9.29 14.86 -2.24
CA LEU A 293 -9.49 13.98 -3.39
C LEU A 293 -10.31 14.63 -4.51
N PHE A 294 -11.04 15.70 -4.22
CA PHE A 294 -11.92 16.34 -5.18
C PHE A 294 -11.68 17.85 -5.25
N ARG A 295 -11.99 18.43 -6.42
CA ARG A 295 -12.10 19.88 -6.57
C ARG A 295 -13.51 20.32 -6.17
N GLY A 296 -13.59 21.25 -5.25
CA GLY A 296 -14.85 21.70 -4.67
C GLY A 296 -15.09 21.07 -3.30
N ARG A 297 -16.21 21.41 -2.69
CA ARG A 297 -16.61 20.91 -1.38
C ARG A 297 -17.76 19.93 -1.54
N ALA A 298 -17.61 18.73 -1.05
CA ALA A 298 -18.70 17.78 -0.96
C ALA A 298 -19.70 18.25 0.10
N GLU A 299 -20.93 18.54 -0.32
CA GLU A 299 -22.06 18.82 0.57
C GLU A 299 -22.99 17.60 0.69
N SER A 300 -22.79 16.63 -0.19
CA SER A 300 -23.63 15.43 -0.30
C SER A 300 -23.26 14.35 0.72
N VAL A 301 -22.08 14.39 1.34
CA VAL A 301 -21.59 13.38 2.30
C VAL A 301 -20.88 14.01 3.48
N VAL A 302 -20.85 13.29 4.60
CA VAL A 302 -19.94 13.55 5.74
C VAL A 302 -18.80 12.55 5.66
N ASP A 303 -17.57 13.06 5.54
CA ASP A 303 -16.35 12.23 5.63
C ASP A 303 -16.17 11.79 7.08
N VAL A 304 -16.08 10.48 7.28
CA VAL A 304 -15.87 9.84 8.59
C VAL A 304 -14.53 9.13 8.57
N LEU A 305 -13.49 9.88 8.96
CA LEU A 305 -12.14 9.35 9.15
C LEU A 305 -12.05 8.46 10.38
#